data_bf87d927eca1dedf1cdbdaefc08e322a
#
_entry.id   bf87d927eca1dedf1cdbdaefc08e322a
#
_cell.length_a   1.000
_cell.length_b   1.000
_cell.length_c   1.000
_cell.angle_alpha   90.00
_cell.angle_beta   90.00
_cell.angle_gamma   90.00
#
_symmetry.space_group_name_H-M   'P 1'
#
loop_
_entity.id
_entity.type
_entity.pdbx_description
1 polymer ?
#
loop_
_entity_poly.entity_id
_entity_poly.type
_entity_poly.pdbx_seq_one_letter_code
_entity_poly.pdbx_strand_id
1 'polypeptide(L)'
;MLTNEKLIMKKASELGFDQLSEEEMKTVEETYLKNLNSWYASYETKAKEALGLSTDKTSGAEDSANDEKILEKEKELFNEYISGFGLSEETFLKWQTNTAIQKKVNDYLVKDITVSDSEVEDYVTKLTKEAKETYKKSVSQYASDSEYQKVWIPDDARRIKYIVVSIPSSDYAEINAARNESGADDAEIDKMRDEKLAEIKSKAETALEKATADGADFDAVIKEYSSAYSEDTAGQTTLVLNNKNGLSEALYNGVFDLKKPGDVSGLIPTDGGYYIVKYESKATVTDKEIKEYKATVKEQLLSSRQNDTTNSAIEEWRKAVGYEYDYDKLNITKEEDTSSDSSQSSDSPADSKAESEISSGTASDTTTSE
;
A
#
# COMPACT_ATOMS: atom_id res chain seq x y z
N MET A 1 24.81 -5.64 -8.95
CA MET A 1 24.97 -4.51 -8.01
C MET A 1 26.41 -4.04 -7.91
N LEU A 2 27.38 -4.84 -7.47
CA LEU A 2 28.80 -4.44 -7.31
C LEU A 2 29.44 -3.78 -8.54
N THR A 3 29.03 -4.15 -9.74
CA THR A 3 29.60 -3.62 -10.98
C THR A 3 29.15 -2.19 -11.26
N ASN A 4 27.88 -1.86 -10.98
CA ASN A 4 27.37 -0.50 -11.14
C ASN A 4 28.01 0.44 -10.14
N GLU A 5 28.17 -0.01 -8.87
CA GLU A 5 28.84 0.77 -7.86
C GLU A 5 30.26 1.15 -8.28
N LYS A 6 31.07 0.20 -8.75
CA LYS A 6 32.43 0.46 -9.24
C LYS A 6 32.43 1.42 -10.42
N LEU A 7 31.47 1.30 -11.32
CA LEU A 7 31.35 2.17 -12.47
C LEU A 7 31.00 3.61 -12.06
N ILE A 8 30.03 3.76 -11.14
CA ILE A 8 29.62 5.06 -10.60
C ILE A 8 30.79 5.71 -9.83
N MET A 9 31.50 4.93 -9.01
CA MET A 9 32.66 5.44 -8.27
C MET A 9 33.79 5.89 -9.23
N LYS A 10 34.02 5.19 -10.33
CA LYS A 10 34.95 5.62 -11.37
C LYS A 10 34.49 6.95 -11.98
N LYS A 11 33.19 7.08 -12.29
CA LYS A 11 32.62 8.34 -12.81
C LYS A 11 32.67 9.47 -11.79
N ALA A 12 32.47 9.17 -10.49
CA ALA A 12 32.65 10.13 -9.42
C ALA A 12 34.06 10.73 -9.44
N SER A 13 35.10 9.89 -9.61
CA SER A 13 36.50 10.36 -9.72
C SER A 13 36.72 11.19 -10.97
N GLU A 14 36.19 10.78 -12.12
CA GLU A 14 36.28 11.55 -13.39
C GLU A 14 35.61 12.93 -13.30
N LEU A 15 34.54 13.05 -12.48
CA LEU A 15 33.79 14.29 -12.24
C LEU A 15 34.31 15.12 -11.05
N GLY A 16 35.27 14.61 -10.29
CA GLY A 16 35.80 15.25 -9.09
C GLY A 16 34.86 15.17 -7.88
N PHE A 17 34.01 14.15 -7.84
CA PHE A 17 33.05 13.91 -6.74
C PHE A 17 33.47 12.77 -5.82
N ASP A 18 34.63 12.17 -6.00
CA ASP A 18 35.16 11.05 -5.25
C ASP A 18 35.59 11.41 -3.81
N GLN A 19 35.55 12.69 -3.48
CA GLN A 19 35.78 13.20 -2.13
C GLN A 19 34.58 13.99 -1.65
N LEU A 20 34.23 13.78 -0.39
CA LEU A 20 33.21 14.55 0.31
C LEU A 20 33.86 15.77 0.96
N SER A 21 33.15 16.89 0.99
CA SER A 21 33.53 18.04 1.80
C SER A 21 33.41 17.71 3.30
N GLU A 22 34.02 18.54 4.16
CA GLU A 22 33.91 18.36 5.63
C GLU A 22 32.44 18.33 6.10
N GLU A 23 31.57 19.15 5.53
CA GLU A 23 30.14 19.20 5.88
C GLU A 23 29.41 17.94 5.41
N GLU A 24 29.67 17.47 4.18
CA GLU A 24 29.11 16.22 3.68
C GLU A 24 29.59 15.02 4.50
N MET A 25 30.88 14.98 4.84
CA MET A 25 31.44 13.89 5.67
C MET A 25 30.82 13.88 7.07
N LYS A 26 30.64 15.05 7.68
CA LYS A 26 29.93 15.18 8.95
C LYS A 26 28.51 14.63 8.88
N THR A 27 27.77 14.93 7.81
CA THR A 27 26.42 14.39 7.58
C THR A 27 26.43 12.86 7.47
N VAL A 28 27.42 12.30 6.78
CA VAL A 28 27.62 10.84 6.67
C VAL A 28 27.89 10.24 8.03
N GLU A 29 28.79 10.83 8.82
CA GLU A 29 29.12 10.35 10.18
C GLU A 29 27.93 10.42 11.13
N GLU A 30 27.16 11.50 11.11
CA GLU A 30 25.93 11.64 11.92
C GLU A 30 24.90 10.57 11.55
N THR A 31 24.70 10.34 10.26
CA THR A 31 23.78 9.30 9.76
C THR A 31 24.28 7.91 10.14
N TYR A 32 25.57 7.66 9.98
CA TYR A 32 26.21 6.42 10.37
C TYR A 32 26.04 6.13 11.87
N LEU A 33 26.34 7.09 12.73
CA LEU A 33 26.20 6.94 14.18
C LEU A 33 24.76 6.69 14.60
N LYS A 34 23.80 7.37 13.95
CA LYS A 34 22.37 7.14 14.20
C LYS A 34 21.97 5.70 13.86
N ASN A 35 22.38 5.21 12.69
CA ASN A 35 22.09 3.85 12.26
C ASN A 35 22.78 2.81 13.17
N LEU A 36 24.04 3.05 13.51
CA LEU A 36 24.82 2.19 14.38
C LEU A 36 24.18 2.05 15.76
N ASN A 37 23.76 3.15 16.37
CA ASN A 37 23.06 3.14 17.66
C ASN A 37 21.72 2.39 17.56
N SER A 38 21.00 2.50 16.45
CA SER A 38 19.77 1.73 16.23
C SER A 38 20.05 0.22 16.09
N TRP A 39 21.14 -0.16 15.44
CA TRP A 39 21.54 -1.56 15.33
C TRP A 39 21.98 -2.12 16.69
N TYR A 40 22.75 -1.40 17.49
CA TYR A 40 23.11 -1.81 18.85
C TYR A 40 21.86 -2.04 19.71
N ALA A 41 20.92 -1.08 19.72
CA ALA A 41 19.67 -1.19 20.46
C ALA A 41 18.82 -2.42 20.08
N SER A 42 18.97 -2.94 18.85
CA SER A 42 18.30 -4.19 18.46
C SER A 42 18.79 -5.42 19.21
N TYR A 43 19.95 -5.33 19.88
CA TYR A 43 20.54 -6.38 20.72
C TYR A 43 20.27 -6.19 22.23
N GLU A 44 19.52 -5.15 22.64
CA GLU A 44 19.27 -4.83 24.04
C GLU A 44 18.78 -6.03 24.87
N THR A 45 17.76 -6.74 24.37
CA THR A 45 17.20 -7.92 25.05
C THR A 45 18.25 -9.00 25.27
N LYS A 46 19.03 -9.32 24.23
CA LYS A 46 20.10 -10.33 24.32
C LYS A 46 21.24 -9.88 25.23
N ALA A 47 21.56 -8.58 25.24
CA ALA A 47 22.55 -8.01 26.10
C ALA A 47 22.14 -8.11 27.58
N LYS A 48 20.89 -7.78 27.90
CA LYS A 48 20.31 -7.93 29.24
C LYS A 48 20.33 -9.38 29.70
N GLU A 49 19.92 -10.32 28.88
CA GLU A 49 19.97 -11.76 29.16
C GLU A 49 21.38 -12.23 29.45
N ALA A 50 22.36 -11.84 28.62
CA ALA A 50 23.79 -12.20 28.82
C ALA A 50 24.39 -11.62 30.08
N LEU A 51 23.88 -10.48 30.54
CA LEU A 51 24.31 -9.82 31.80
C LEU A 51 23.52 -10.30 33.01
N GLY A 52 22.51 -11.19 32.85
CA GLY A 52 21.65 -11.66 33.93
C GLY A 52 20.68 -10.58 34.44
N LEU A 53 20.35 -9.60 33.63
CA LEU A 53 19.45 -8.50 33.98
C LEU A 53 18.01 -8.83 33.56
N SER A 54 17.00 -8.17 34.18
CA SER A 54 15.63 -8.31 33.80
C SER A 54 15.36 -7.76 32.40
N THR A 55 14.60 -8.52 31.59
CA THR A 55 14.11 -8.08 30.26
C THR A 55 12.74 -7.42 30.32
N ASP A 56 12.15 -7.30 31.52
CA ASP A 56 10.84 -6.70 31.71
C ASP A 56 10.91 -5.17 31.58
N LYS A 57 10.13 -4.60 30.68
CA LYS A 57 10.10 -3.15 30.39
C LYS A 57 9.60 -2.27 31.54
N THR A 58 9.15 -2.87 32.63
CA THR A 58 8.60 -2.15 33.80
C THR A 58 9.66 -1.81 34.87
N SER A 59 10.91 -2.26 34.74
CA SER A 59 11.97 -2.09 35.74
C SER A 59 12.87 -0.86 35.56
N GLY A 60 12.32 0.24 35.06
CA GLY A 60 13.06 1.44 34.64
C GLY A 60 14.04 2.12 35.62
N ALA A 61 14.08 1.72 36.85
CA ALA A 61 15.05 2.28 37.87
C ALA A 61 16.33 1.47 38.01
N GLU A 62 16.32 0.16 37.67
CA GLU A 62 17.53 -0.68 37.72
C GLU A 62 18.31 -0.62 36.40
N ASP A 63 17.65 -0.28 35.30
CA ASP A 63 18.30 -0.22 33.98
C ASP A 63 19.30 0.93 33.89
N SER A 64 18.99 2.12 34.38
CA SER A 64 19.89 3.30 34.30
C SER A 64 21.25 3.11 34.97
N ALA A 65 21.36 2.24 35.96
CA ALA A 65 22.63 1.91 36.61
C ALA A 65 23.50 0.95 35.77
N ASN A 66 22.93 0.30 34.81
CA ASN A 66 23.57 -0.69 33.94
C ASN A 66 23.64 -0.29 32.47
N ASP A 67 23.12 0.90 32.08
CA ASP A 67 23.02 1.36 30.66
C ASP A 67 24.37 1.26 29.92
N GLU A 68 25.48 1.63 30.57
CA GLU A 68 26.82 1.55 29.96
C GLU A 68 27.22 0.10 29.67
N LYS A 69 26.96 -0.83 30.61
CA LYS A 69 27.28 -2.26 30.45
C LYS A 69 26.37 -2.91 29.39
N ILE A 70 25.13 -2.50 29.37
CA ILE A 70 24.16 -2.98 28.35
C ILE A 70 24.66 -2.55 26.97
N LEU A 71 25.00 -1.26 26.79
CA LEU A 71 25.50 -0.73 25.52
C LEU A 71 26.82 -1.39 25.09
N GLU A 72 27.74 -1.64 26.02
CA GLU A 72 28.99 -2.38 25.71
C GLU A 72 28.69 -3.80 25.21
N LYS A 73 27.74 -4.48 25.87
CA LYS A 73 27.35 -5.84 25.45
C LYS A 73 26.55 -5.87 24.13
N GLU A 74 25.72 -4.87 23.88
CA GLU A 74 25.08 -4.67 22.60
C GLU A 74 26.09 -4.54 21.44
N LYS A 75 27.11 -3.69 21.64
CA LYS A 75 28.20 -3.50 20.67
C LYS A 75 28.98 -4.79 20.44
N GLU A 76 29.30 -5.52 21.50
CA GLU A 76 30.01 -6.80 21.41
C GLU A 76 29.20 -7.80 20.57
N LEU A 77 27.93 -8.00 20.90
CA LEU A 77 27.04 -8.93 20.19
C LEU A 77 26.82 -8.55 18.72
N PHE A 78 26.66 -7.26 18.45
CA PHE A 78 26.52 -6.77 17.08
C PHE A 78 27.83 -7.02 16.30
N ASN A 79 28.99 -6.67 16.84
CA ASN A 79 30.29 -6.85 16.19
C ASN A 79 30.61 -8.32 15.97
N GLU A 80 30.30 -9.20 16.94
CA GLU A 80 30.39 -10.66 16.75
C GLU A 80 29.54 -11.14 15.59
N TYR A 81 28.28 -10.69 15.51
CA TYR A 81 27.37 -11.04 14.45
C TYR A 81 27.88 -10.61 13.07
N ILE A 82 28.26 -9.35 12.88
CA ILE A 82 28.73 -8.85 11.59
C ILE A 82 30.07 -9.44 11.17
N SER A 83 30.95 -9.74 12.14
CA SER A 83 32.25 -10.36 11.85
C SER A 83 32.11 -11.77 11.27
N GLY A 84 31.04 -12.49 11.63
CA GLY A 84 30.68 -13.76 11.03
C GLY A 84 30.42 -13.69 9.51
N PHE A 85 30.11 -12.50 8.99
CA PHE A 85 29.96 -12.22 7.55
C PHE A 85 31.19 -11.53 6.93
N GLY A 86 32.28 -11.40 7.67
CA GLY A 86 33.47 -10.68 7.23
C GLY A 86 33.29 -9.16 7.15
N LEU A 87 32.35 -8.60 7.90
CA LEU A 87 32.03 -7.18 7.94
C LEU A 87 32.58 -6.53 9.24
N SER A 88 32.74 -5.22 9.20
CA SER A 88 33.12 -4.39 10.35
C SER A 88 32.39 -3.06 10.32
N GLU A 89 32.39 -2.33 11.43
CA GLU A 89 31.85 -0.96 11.50
C GLU A 89 32.51 -0.04 10.46
N GLU A 90 33.82 -0.19 10.22
CA GLU A 90 34.54 0.54 9.18
C GLU A 90 33.97 0.24 7.79
N THR A 91 33.59 -1.00 7.52
CA THR A 91 32.95 -1.39 6.26
C THR A 91 31.62 -0.66 6.07
N PHE A 92 30.83 -0.52 7.13
CA PHE A 92 29.58 0.24 7.07
C PHE A 92 29.78 1.74 6.86
N LEU A 93 30.76 2.34 7.54
CA LEU A 93 31.09 3.75 7.31
C LEU A 93 31.54 3.99 5.88
N LYS A 94 32.41 3.12 5.33
CA LYS A 94 32.84 3.18 3.94
C LYS A 94 31.66 3.03 2.98
N TRP A 95 30.72 2.13 3.26
CA TRP A 95 29.51 1.97 2.45
C TRP A 95 28.65 3.23 2.49
N GLN A 96 28.46 3.87 3.64
CA GLN A 96 27.73 5.14 3.76
C GLN A 96 28.43 6.27 2.97
N THR A 97 29.76 6.34 3.06
CA THR A 97 30.56 7.30 2.28
C THR A 97 30.36 7.08 0.77
N ASN A 98 30.45 5.83 0.31
CA ASN A 98 30.22 5.51 -1.11
C ASN A 98 28.80 5.87 -1.55
N THR A 99 27.81 5.64 -0.70
CA THR A 99 26.40 6.00 -0.96
C THR A 99 26.25 7.53 -1.13
N ALA A 100 26.92 8.32 -0.29
CA ALA A 100 26.90 9.78 -0.43
C ALA A 100 27.58 10.26 -1.73
N ILE A 101 28.70 9.64 -2.11
CA ILE A 101 29.37 9.92 -3.38
C ILE A 101 28.48 9.55 -4.57
N GLN A 102 27.82 8.39 -4.54
CA GLN A 102 26.90 7.98 -5.59
C GLN A 102 25.72 8.95 -5.70
N LYS A 103 25.23 9.45 -4.55
CA LYS A 103 24.19 10.47 -4.55
C LYS A 103 24.66 11.76 -5.25
N LYS A 104 25.89 12.23 -5.01
CA LYS A 104 26.44 13.40 -5.73
C LYS A 104 26.46 13.20 -7.24
N VAL A 105 26.87 12.02 -7.71
CA VAL A 105 26.86 11.70 -9.13
C VAL A 105 25.44 11.72 -9.68
N ASN A 106 24.50 11.11 -8.97
CA ASN A 106 23.10 11.09 -9.39
C ASN A 106 22.50 12.50 -9.40
N ASP A 107 22.69 13.28 -8.34
CA ASP A 107 22.22 14.67 -8.27
C ASP A 107 22.77 15.51 -9.42
N TYR A 108 24.03 15.29 -9.80
CA TYR A 108 24.62 15.96 -10.96
C TYR A 108 23.98 15.57 -12.29
N LEU A 109 23.67 14.29 -12.49
CA LEU A 109 23.03 13.78 -13.70
C LEU A 109 21.62 14.34 -13.88
N VAL A 110 20.89 14.53 -12.78
CA VAL A 110 19.47 14.89 -12.82
C VAL A 110 19.20 16.37 -12.50
N LYS A 111 20.24 17.18 -12.26
CA LYS A 111 20.11 18.58 -11.80
C LYS A 111 19.26 19.49 -12.70
N ASP A 112 19.24 19.20 -14.00
CA ASP A 112 18.54 19.99 -15.00
C ASP A 112 17.22 19.32 -15.44
N ILE A 113 16.87 18.18 -14.85
CA ILE A 113 15.66 17.46 -15.17
C ILE A 113 14.47 18.16 -14.51
N THR A 114 13.49 18.51 -15.32
CA THR A 114 12.26 19.18 -14.85
C THR A 114 11.03 18.57 -15.51
N VAL A 115 9.87 18.81 -14.92
CA VAL A 115 8.56 18.49 -15.48
C VAL A 115 7.74 19.77 -15.46
N SER A 116 7.25 20.18 -16.62
CA SER A 116 6.42 21.36 -16.77
C SER A 116 4.98 21.12 -16.32
N ASP A 117 4.27 22.19 -15.97
CA ASP A 117 2.85 22.09 -15.62
C ASP A 117 2.00 21.65 -16.82
N SER A 118 2.42 21.95 -18.06
CA SER A 118 1.76 21.46 -19.27
C SER A 118 1.81 19.94 -19.38
N GLU A 119 2.97 19.32 -19.12
CA GLU A 119 3.11 17.85 -19.16
C GLU A 119 2.21 17.17 -18.11
N VAL A 120 2.08 17.77 -16.93
CA VAL A 120 1.17 17.29 -15.89
C VAL A 120 -0.28 17.41 -16.33
N GLU A 121 -0.65 18.54 -16.98
CA GLU A 121 -2.00 18.76 -17.49
C GLU A 121 -2.36 17.75 -18.59
N ASP A 122 -1.42 17.50 -19.51
CA ASP A 122 -1.59 16.53 -20.60
C ASP A 122 -1.77 15.12 -20.05
N TYR A 123 -0.98 14.73 -19.04
CA TYR A 123 -1.13 13.45 -18.35
C TYR A 123 -2.52 13.30 -17.72
N VAL A 124 -2.95 14.27 -16.92
CA VAL A 124 -4.28 14.24 -16.24
C VAL A 124 -5.42 14.25 -17.24
N THR A 125 -5.28 15.00 -18.34
CA THR A 125 -6.27 15.04 -19.42
C THR A 125 -6.38 13.69 -20.12
N LYS A 126 -5.25 13.05 -20.45
CA LYS A 126 -5.19 11.71 -21.04
C LYS A 126 -5.85 10.69 -20.11
N LEU A 127 -5.44 10.67 -18.84
CA LEU A 127 -5.99 9.75 -17.84
C LEU A 127 -7.51 9.96 -17.63
N THR A 128 -7.97 11.20 -17.62
CA THR A 128 -9.42 11.52 -17.55
C THR A 128 -10.20 10.97 -18.74
N LYS A 129 -9.62 11.04 -19.94
CA LYS A 129 -10.23 10.47 -21.15
C LYS A 129 -10.28 8.95 -21.05
N GLU A 130 -9.20 8.32 -20.65
CA GLU A 130 -9.11 6.87 -20.47
C GLU A 130 -10.10 6.38 -19.41
N ALA A 131 -10.21 7.07 -18.26
CA ALA A 131 -11.19 6.77 -17.23
C ALA A 131 -12.62 6.75 -17.77
N LYS A 132 -13.01 7.76 -18.55
CA LYS A 132 -14.33 7.87 -19.18
C LYS A 132 -14.59 6.77 -20.21
N GLU A 133 -13.59 6.42 -21.00
CA GLU A 133 -13.70 5.36 -22.01
C GLU A 133 -13.77 3.97 -21.36
N THR A 134 -12.96 3.74 -20.32
CA THR A 134 -12.96 2.50 -19.54
C THR A 134 -14.29 2.30 -18.83
N TYR A 135 -14.82 3.34 -18.17
CA TYR A 135 -16.13 3.29 -17.53
C TYR A 135 -17.24 2.87 -18.49
N LYS A 136 -17.23 3.41 -19.71
CA LYS A 136 -18.23 3.05 -20.75
C LYS A 136 -18.12 1.59 -21.21
N LYS A 137 -16.93 1.02 -21.21
CA LYS A 137 -16.67 -0.36 -21.65
C LYS A 137 -16.86 -1.37 -20.52
N SER A 138 -16.38 -1.04 -19.34
CA SER A 138 -16.39 -1.91 -18.17
C SER A 138 -16.32 -1.09 -16.89
N VAL A 139 -17.45 -1.00 -16.19
CA VAL A 139 -17.52 -0.30 -14.92
C VAL A 139 -16.65 -0.99 -13.84
N SER A 140 -16.56 -2.31 -13.87
CA SER A 140 -15.72 -3.05 -12.93
C SER A 140 -14.23 -2.74 -13.13
N GLN A 141 -13.77 -2.66 -14.37
CA GLN A 141 -12.39 -2.27 -14.67
C GLN A 141 -12.08 -0.83 -14.23
N TYR A 142 -13.01 0.11 -14.47
CA TYR A 142 -12.90 1.47 -13.96
C TYR A 142 -12.85 1.49 -12.41
N ALA A 143 -13.72 0.72 -11.75
CA ALA A 143 -13.82 0.69 -10.30
C ALA A 143 -12.58 0.06 -9.63
N SER A 144 -11.88 -0.84 -10.32
CA SER A 144 -10.65 -1.47 -9.82
C SER A 144 -9.42 -0.55 -9.91
N ASP A 145 -9.47 0.50 -10.73
CA ASP A 145 -8.37 1.44 -10.90
C ASP A 145 -8.61 2.73 -10.10
N SER A 146 -7.88 2.85 -8.99
CA SER A 146 -8.00 4.02 -8.10
C SER A 146 -7.51 5.32 -8.73
N GLU A 147 -6.63 5.27 -9.75
CA GLU A 147 -6.11 6.47 -10.43
C GLU A 147 -7.21 7.14 -11.25
N TYR A 148 -8.09 6.37 -11.90
CA TYR A 148 -9.23 6.92 -12.62
C TYR A 148 -10.15 7.75 -11.71
N GLN A 149 -10.38 7.27 -10.48
CA GLN A 149 -11.25 7.95 -9.52
C GLN A 149 -10.64 9.24 -8.96
N LYS A 150 -9.33 9.44 -9.07
CA LYS A 150 -8.65 10.69 -8.69
C LYS A 150 -8.84 11.81 -9.71
N VAL A 151 -9.16 11.48 -10.96
CA VAL A 151 -9.29 12.47 -12.03
C VAL A 151 -10.71 12.65 -12.52
N TRP A 152 -11.55 11.65 -12.36
CA TRP A 152 -12.94 11.73 -12.81
C TRP A 152 -13.82 10.70 -12.11
N ILE A 153 -15.02 11.11 -11.73
CA ILE A 153 -16.07 10.26 -11.18
C ILE A 153 -17.34 10.47 -12.02
N PRO A 154 -18.13 9.41 -12.35
CA PRO A 154 -19.39 9.54 -13.07
C PRO A 154 -20.38 10.47 -12.33
N ASP A 155 -21.16 11.22 -13.11
CA ASP A 155 -22.05 12.25 -12.59
C ASP A 155 -23.19 11.74 -11.69
N ASP A 156 -23.53 10.47 -11.81
CA ASP A 156 -24.57 9.80 -11.05
C ASP A 156 -24.05 8.96 -9.87
N ALA A 157 -22.75 8.96 -9.66
CA ALA A 157 -22.14 8.32 -8.52
C ALA A 157 -22.44 9.06 -7.20
N ARG A 158 -22.46 8.32 -6.10
CA ARG A 158 -22.83 8.83 -4.78
C ARG A 158 -21.76 8.50 -3.76
N ARG A 159 -21.62 9.40 -2.79
CA ARG A 159 -20.95 9.10 -1.52
C ARG A 159 -22.02 8.81 -0.48
N ILE A 160 -21.88 7.67 0.17
CA ILE A 160 -22.82 7.21 1.19
C ILE A 160 -22.09 6.91 2.49
N LYS A 161 -22.83 6.95 3.59
CA LYS A 161 -22.50 6.26 4.82
C LYS A 161 -23.51 5.15 5.05
N TYR A 162 -23.17 4.12 5.81
CA TYR A 162 -24.10 3.04 6.07
C TYR A 162 -23.88 2.42 7.44
N ILE A 163 -24.96 1.91 7.99
CA ILE A 163 -24.98 1.07 9.19
C ILE A 163 -25.27 -0.36 8.74
N VAL A 164 -24.52 -1.32 9.22
CA VAL A 164 -24.75 -2.74 8.98
C VAL A 164 -25.05 -3.44 10.29
N VAL A 165 -26.24 -4.01 10.41
CA VAL A 165 -26.59 -4.92 11.49
C VAL A 165 -26.53 -6.33 10.94
N SER A 166 -25.40 -7.01 11.17
CA SER A 166 -25.13 -8.32 10.57
C SER A 166 -25.77 -9.45 11.36
N ILE A 167 -26.17 -10.50 10.64
CA ILE A 167 -26.41 -11.82 11.20
C ILE A 167 -25.06 -12.46 11.63
N PRO A 168 -25.08 -13.53 12.46
CA PRO A 168 -23.88 -14.30 12.77
C PRO A 168 -23.14 -14.78 11.51
N SER A 169 -21.81 -14.81 11.57
CA SER A 169 -20.98 -15.22 10.41
C SER A 169 -21.26 -16.67 9.96
N SER A 170 -21.66 -17.56 10.87
CA SER A 170 -22.08 -18.94 10.56
C SER A 170 -23.31 -18.96 9.67
N ASP A 171 -24.32 -18.13 10.00
CA ASP A 171 -25.57 -18.04 9.27
C ASP A 171 -25.38 -17.44 7.89
N TYR A 172 -24.53 -16.40 7.81
CA TYR A 172 -24.12 -15.84 6.52
C TYR A 172 -23.40 -16.88 5.64
N ALA A 173 -22.51 -17.68 6.22
CA ALA A 173 -21.81 -18.73 5.50
C ALA A 173 -22.77 -19.79 4.96
N GLU A 174 -23.80 -20.17 5.73
CA GLU A 174 -24.85 -21.11 5.32
C GLU A 174 -25.66 -20.58 4.12
N ILE A 175 -26.14 -19.32 4.22
CA ILE A 175 -26.88 -18.66 3.12
C ILE A 175 -26.02 -18.55 1.87
N ASN A 176 -24.77 -18.12 2.00
CA ASN A 176 -23.85 -17.95 0.88
C ASN A 176 -23.49 -19.28 0.21
N ALA A 177 -23.32 -20.35 1.01
CA ALA A 177 -23.14 -21.69 0.47
C ALA A 177 -24.33 -22.15 -0.37
N ALA A 178 -25.55 -21.99 0.18
CA ALA A 178 -26.78 -22.34 -0.52
C ALA A 178 -26.96 -21.57 -1.85
N ARG A 179 -26.63 -20.27 -1.88
CA ARG A 179 -26.70 -19.47 -3.12
C ARG A 179 -25.70 -19.89 -4.18
N ASN A 180 -24.58 -20.48 -3.80
CA ASN A 180 -23.53 -20.93 -4.73
C ASN A 180 -23.71 -22.40 -5.19
N GLU A 181 -24.71 -23.10 -4.69
CA GLU A 181 -25.02 -24.48 -5.13
C GLU A 181 -25.61 -24.49 -6.53
N SER A 182 -25.23 -25.54 -7.31
CA SER A 182 -25.80 -25.73 -8.63
C SER A 182 -27.28 -26.15 -8.53
N GLY A 183 -28.18 -25.32 -9.05
CA GLY A 183 -29.62 -25.56 -8.97
C GLY A 183 -30.27 -24.98 -7.72
N ALA A 184 -29.63 -24.00 -7.09
CA ALA A 184 -30.14 -23.27 -5.93
C ALA A 184 -31.58 -22.78 -6.15
N ASP A 185 -32.44 -22.95 -5.15
CA ASP A 185 -33.79 -22.38 -5.12
C ASP A 185 -33.75 -21.04 -4.36
N ASP A 186 -33.77 -19.95 -5.13
CA ASP A 186 -33.73 -18.60 -4.57
C ASP A 186 -34.85 -18.33 -3.55
N ALA A 187 -36.05 -18.91 -3.73
CA ALA A 187 -37.17 -18.69 -2.82
C ALA A 187 -36.95 -19.39 -1.46
N GLU A 188 -36.36 -20.59 -1.46
CA GLU A 188 -36.01 -21.28 -0.22
C GLU A 188 -34.88 -20.56 0.50
N ILE A 189 -33.86 -20.07 -0.23
CA ILE A 189 -32.74 -19.34 0.34
C ILE A 189 -33.20 -17.98 0.89
N ASP A 190 -34.07 -17.28 0.20
CA ASP A 190 -34.68 -16.04 0.68
C ASP A 190 -35.48 -16.25 1.97
N LYS A 191 -36.20 -17.36 2.08
CA LYS A 191 -36.88 -17.74 3.32
C LYS A 191 -35.90 -17.99 4.47
N MET A 192 -34.84 -18.74 4.22
CA MET A 192 -33.76 -18.97 5.19
C MET A 192 -33.15 -17.64 5.66
N ARG A 193 -32.81 -16.74 4.73
CA ARG A 193 -32.33 -15.38 5.03
C ARG A 193 -33.32 -14.62 5.90
N ASP A 194 -34.59 -14.61 5.55
CA ASP A 194 -35.62 -13.85 6.25
C ASP A 194 -35.83 -14.36 7.70
N GLU A 195 -35.71 -15.68 7.92
CA GLU A 195 -35.73 -16.27 9.27
C GLU A 195 -34.53 -15.77 10.12
N LYS A 196 -33.31 -15.75 9.55
CA LYS A 196 -32.13 -15.22 10.22
C LYS A 196 -32.20 -13.70 10.46
N LEU A 197 -32.71 -12.96 9.49
CA LEU A 197 -32.94 -11.51 9.61
C LEU A 197 -33.96 -11.18 10.72
N ALA A 198 -34.97 -12.01 10.93
CA ALA A 198 -35.97 -11.80 11.98
C ALA A 198 -35.32 -11.75 13.39
N GLU A 199 -34.25 -12.49 13.64
CA GLU A 199 -33.54 -12.50 14.92
C GLU A 199 -32.88 -11.17 15.28
N ILE A 200 -32.41 -10.42 14.25
CA ILE A 200 -31.70 -9.14 14.42
C ILE A 200 -32.58 -7.91 14.12
N LYS A 201 -33.83 -8.14 13.68
CA LYS A 201 -34.74 -7.10 13.21
C LYS A 201 -34.95 -5.98 14.24
N SER A 202 -35.24 -6.33 15.48
CA SER A 202 -35.46 -5.33 16.54
C SER A 202 -34.25 -4.43 16.78
N LYS A 203 -33.03 -4.98 16.68
CA LYS A 203 -31.79 -4.19 16.77
C LYS A 203 -31.66 -3.26 15.58
N ALA A 204 -31.97 -3.73 14.36
CA ALA A 204 -31.92 -2.93 13.15
C ALA A 204 -32.98 -1.81 13.15
N GLU A 205 -34.20 -2.10 13.65
CA GLU A 205 -35.27 -1.08 13.80
C GLU A 205 -34.86 0.01 14.80
N THR A 206 -34.24 -0.35 15.92
CA THR A 206 -33.72 0.61 16.89
C THR A 206 -32.62 1.48 16.27
N ALA A 207 -31.72 0.90 15.48
CA ALA A 207 -30.69 1.65 14.76
C ALA A 207 -31.32 2.60 13.74
N LEU A 208 -32.34 2.17 13.00
CA LEU A 208 -33.07 3.02 12.03
C LEU A 208 -33.77 4.19 12.75
N GLU A 209 -34.46 3.93 13.83
CA GLU A 209 -35.13 4.98 14.62
C GLU A 209 -34.14 6.06 15.07
N LYS A 210 -32.98 5.64 15.62
CA LYS A 210 -31.93 6.57 16.02
C LYS A 210 -31.33 7.32 14.83
N ALA A 211 -31.11 6.63 13.70
CA ALA A 211 -30.52 7.22 12.50
C ALA A 211 -31.42 8.24 11.79
N THR A 212 -32.74 8.11 11.98
CA THR A 212 -33.76 8.99 11.36
C THR A 212 -34.37 10.01 12.32
N ALA A 213 -33.97 10.02 13.59
CA ALA A 213 -34.42 11.00 14.57
C ALA A 213 -34.00 12.43 14.17
N ASP A 214 -34.77 13.42 14.59
CA ASP A 214 -34.45 14.83 14.32
C ASP A 214 -33.09 15.19 14.95
N GLY A 215 -32.15 15.71 14.14
CA GLY A 215 -30.81 16.05 14.59
C GLY A 215 -29.89 14.85 14.84
N ALA A 216 -30.23 13.65 14.32
CA ALA A 216 -29.44 12.44 14.52
C ALA A 216 -27.99 12.59 14.06
N ASP A 217 -27.06 12.21 14.94
CA ASP A 217 -25.66 11.98 14.56
C ASP A 217 -25.50 10.56 13.97
N PHE A 218 -25.51 10.49 12.64
CA PHE A 218 -25.43 9.21 11.94
C PHE A 218 -24.12 8.46 12.23
N ASP A 219 -23.01 9.19 12.45
CA ASP A 219 -21.71 8.58 12.78
C ASP A 219 -21.72 7.94 14.19
N ALA A 220 -22.40 8.58 15.15
CA ALA A 220 -22.59 7.97 16.47
C ALA A 220 -23.42 6.69 16.37
N VAL A 221 -24.45 6.65 15.52
CA VAL A 221 -25.25 5.43 15.31
C VAL A 221 -24.47 4.35 14.59
N ILE A 222 -23.61 4.70 13.61
CA ILE A 222 -22.65 3.74 13.00
C ILE A 222 -21.78 3.11 14.08
N LYS A 223 -21.20 3.91 14.96
CA LYS A 223 -20.32 3.44 16.03
C LYS A 223 -21.03 2.49 17.01
N GLU A 224 -22.30 2.76 17.31
CA GLU A 224 -23.08 1.99 18.28
C GLU A 224 -23.64 0.68 17.70
N TYR A 225 -24.07 0.69 16.44
CA TYR A 225 -24.86 -0.42 15.87
C TYR A 225 -24.20 -1.17 14.73
N SER A 226 -23.28 -0.54 13.99
CA SER A 226 -22.72 -1.15 12.78
C SER A 226 -21.67 -2.20 13.14
N SER A 227 -21.86 -3.41 12.64
CA SER A 227 -20.85 -4.48 12.72
C SER A 227 -19.65 -4.24 11.80
N ALA A 228 -19.78 -3.30 10.84
CA ALA A 228 -18.70 -2.87 9.94
C ALA A 228 -17.92 -1.66 10.48
N TYR A 229 -18.23 -1.18 11.69
CA TYR A 229 -17.50 -0.05 12.29
C TYR A 229 -16.06 -0.44 12.64
N SER A 230 -15.13 0.44 12.29
CA SER A 230 -13.77 0.45 12.83
C SER A 230 -13.32 1.90 13.04
N GLU A 231 -12.41 2.13 13.98
CA GLU A 231 -11.85 3.49 14.22
C GLU A 231 -11.12 4.03 12.97
N ASP A 232 -10.51 3.15 12.17
CA ASP A 232 -9.80 3.52 10.94
C ASP A 232 -10.75 4.02 9.83
N THR A 233 -12.01 3.59 9.85
CA THR A 233 -13.04 3.96 8.87
C THR A 233 -14.07 4.97 9.41
N ALA A 234 -13.90 5.39 10.68
CA ALA A 234 -14.80 6.34 11.31
C ALA A 234 -14.94 7.63 10.50
N GLY A 235 -16.17 8.04 10.25
CA GLY A 235 -16.48 9.27 9.49
C GLY A 235 -16.25 9.18 7.97
N GLN A 236 -15.69 8.11 7.45
CA GLN A 236 -15.45 7.95 6.01
C GLN A 236 -16.75 7.70 5.25
N THR A 237 -16.74 8.10 3.97
CA THR A 237 -17.82 7.81 3.03
C THR A 237 -17.39 6.78 2.00
N THR A 238 -18.33 5.96 1.58
CA THR A 238 -18.13 4.97 0.50
C THR A 238 -18.61 5.55 -0.82
N LEU A 239 -17.77 5.43 -1.86
CA LEU A 239 -18.16 5.75 -3.24
C LEU A 239 -19.00 4.60 -3.80
N VAL A 240 -20.18 4.92 -4.29
CA VAL A 240 -21.06 3.97 -5.00
C VAL A 240 -21.32 4.47 -6.42
N LEU A 241 -20.97 3.64 -7.38
CA LEU A 241 -21.22 3.90 -8.80
C LEU A 241 -22.65 3.46 -9.16
N ASN A 242 -23.30 4.19 -10.06
CA ASN A 242 -24.64 3.85 -10.52
C ASN A 242 -24.59 2.68 -11.52
N ASN A 243 -24.23 1.51 -10.97
CA ASN A 243 -24.28 0.24 -11.70
C ASN A 243 -24.69 -0.87 -10.73
N LYS A 244 -25.28 -1.92 -11.26
CA LYS A 244 -25.72 -3.06 -10.44
C LYS A 244 -24.58 -4.05 -10.11
N ASN A 245 -23.37 -3.85 -10.65
CA ASN A 245 -22.26 -4.77 -10.46
C ASN A 245 -21.72 -4.68 -9.02
N GLY A 246 -21.73 -5.79 -8.32
CA GLY A 246 -21.19 -5.91 -6.96
C GLY A 246 -22.15 -5.48 -5.84
N LEU A 247 -23.37 -5.02 -6.15
CA LEU A 247 -24.41 -4.73 -5.17
C LEU A 247 -25.60 -5.68 -5.36
N SER A 248 -26.20 -6.13 -4.25
CA SER A 248 -27.52 -6.77 -4.34
C SER A 248 -28.55 -5.76 -4.89
N GLU A 249 -29.58 -6.26 -5.55
CA GLU A 249 -30.63 -5.38 -6.09
C GLU A 249 -31.29 -4.52 -5.00
N ALA A 250 -31.52 -5.09 -3.82
CA ALA A 250 -32.08 -4.36 -2.69
C ALA A 250 -31.16 -3.20 -2.24
N LEU A 251 -29.85 -3.44 -2.14
CA LEU A 251 -28.89 -2.42 -1.74
C LEU A 251 -28.73 -1.35 -2.82
N TYR A 252 -28.67 -1.74 -4.10
CA TYR A 252 -28.63 -0.80 -5.21
C TYR A 252 -29.85 0.14 -5.18
N ASN A 253 -31.05 -0.42 -5.09
CA ASN A 253 -32.29 0.38 -5.03
C ASN A 253 -32.30 1.25 -3.76
N GLY A 254 -31.91 0.70 -2.60
CA GLY A 254 -31.84 1.44 -1.36
C GLY A 254 -30.88 2.64 -1.39
N VAL A 255 -29.80 2.55 -2.18
CA VAL A 255 -28.88 3.68 -2.40
C VAL A 255 -29.49 4.67 -3.39
N PHE A 256 -29.98 4.23 -4.57
CA PHE A 256 -30.33 5.12 -5.68
C PHE A 256 -31.76 5.65 -5.64
N ASP A 257 -32.63 5.10 -4.79
CA ASP A 257 -33.97 5.65 -4.52
C ASP A 257 -33.96 6.89 -3.62
N LEU A 258 -32.89 7.14 -2.85
CA LEU A 258 -32.71 8.38 -2.09
C LEU A 258 -32.65 9.57 -3.04
N LYS A 259 -33.29 10.69 -2.72
CA LYS A 259 -33.48 11.81 -3.65
C LYS A 259 -32.45 12.93 -3.50
N LYS A 260 -31.99 13.17 -2.28
CA LYS A 260 -31.10 14.31 -1.96
C LYS A 260 -30.13 13.95 -0.83
N PRO A 261 -29.00 14.63 -0.76
CA PRO A 261 -28.10 14.52 0.40
C PRO A 261 -28.85 14.73 1.71
N GLY A 262 -28.53 13.89 2.70
CA GLY A 262 -29.20 13.83 3.99
C GLY A 262 -30.32 12.80 4.08
N ASP A 263 -30.88 12.32 2.94
CA ASP A 263 -31.89 11.26 2.97
C ASP A 263 -31.27 9.96 3.54
N VAL A 264 -32.08 9.27 4.35
CA VAL A 264 -31.76 7.97 4.96
C VAL A 264 -32.73 6.92 4.45
N SER A 265 -32.25 5.73 4.11
CA SER A 265 -33.09 4.62 3.65
C SER A 265 -33.90 4.01 4.82
N GLY A 266 -34.88 3.18 4.47
CA GLY A 266 -35.40 2.18 5.40
C GLY A 266 -34.40 1.05 5.66
N LEU A 267 -34.86 -0.02 6.31
CA LEU A 267 -34.10 -1.25 6.43
C LEU A 267 -33.98 -1.93 5.07
N ILE A 268 -32.78 -2.18 4.63
CA ILE A 268 -32.46 -2.88 3.37
C ILE A 268 -32.01 -4.29 3.72
N PRO A 269 -32.81 -5.33 3.46
CA PRO A 269 -32.44 -6.72 3.72
C PRO A 269 -31.36 -7.18 2.70
N THR A 270 -30.34 -7.85 3.20
CA THR A 270 -29.30 -8.53 2.44
C THR A 270 -29.01 -9.90 3.04
N ASP A 271 -28.28 -10.75 2.34
CA ASP A 271 -27.89 -12.05 2.86
C ASP A 271 -27.03 -11.97 4.13
N GLY A 272 -26.32 -10.85 4.34
CA GLY A 272 -25.44 -10.64 5.51
C GLY A 272 -26.07 -9.86 6.66
N GLY A 273 -27.28 -9.32 6.49
CA GLY A 273 -27.91 -8.47 7.52
C GLY A 273 -28.74 -7.33 6.95
N TYR A 274 -29.12 -6.39 7.81
CA TYR A 274 -29.78 -5.17 7.42
C TYR A 274 -28.80 -4.05 7.19
N TYR A 275 -28.98 -3.31 6.08
CA TYR A 275 -28.30 -2.04 5.82
C TYR A 275 -29.25 -0.87 6.05
N ILE A 276 -28.72 0.23 6.56
CA ILE A 276 -29.36 1.54 6.60
C ILE A 276 -28.37 2.49 5.94
N VAL A 277 -28.75 3.11 4.84
CA VAL A 277 -27.87 3.92 4.01
C VAL A 277 -28.25 5.38 4.15
N LYS A 278 -27.27 6.26 4.32
CA LYS A 278 -27.43 7.70 4.25
C LYS A 278 -26.73 8.22 3.00
N TYR A 279 -27.45 8.98 2.19
CA TYR A 279 -26.89 9.71 1.05
C TYR A 279 -26.18 10.96 1.54
N GLU A 280 -24.85 10.94 1.56
CA GLU A 280 -24.05 12.08 2.07
C GLU A 280 -23.89 13.18 1.03
N SER A 281 -23.48 12.84 -0.19
CA SER A 281 -23.28 13.82 -1.25
C SER A 281 -23.20 13.17 -2.64
N LYS A 282 -23.40 13.96 -3.68
CA LYS A 282 -22.98 13.60 -5.02
C LYS A 282 -21.46 13.37 -5.00
N ALA A 283 -21.02 12.29 -5.63
CA ALA A 283 -19.58 12.03 -5.75
C ALA A 283 -19.01 12.86 -6.91
N THR A 284 -18.00 13.65 -6.62
CA THR A 284 -17.28 14.45 -7.62
C THR A 284 -15.81 14.49 -7.20
N VAL A 285 -14.92 14.68 -8.17
CA VAL A 285 -13.54 15.08 -7.87
C VAL A 285 -13.53 16.59 -7.76
N THR A 286 -13.06 17.12 -6.64
CA THR A 286 -13.00 18.55 -6.38
C THR A 286 -11.75 19.18 -7.01
N ASP A 287 -11.77 20.50 -7.25
CA ASP A 287 -10.61 21.25 -7.73
C ASP A 287 -9.40 21.09 -6.81
N LYS A 288 -9.64 20.96 -5.49
CA LYS A 288 -8.59 20.73 -4.50
C LYS A 288 -7.94 19.35 -4.70
N GLU A 289 -8.74 18.29 -4.83
CA GLU A 289 -8.24 16.91 -5.07
C GLU A 289 -7.49 16.82 -6.40
N ILE A 290 -7.98 17.45 -7.46
CA ILE A 290 -7.28 17.54 -8.75
C ILE A 290 -5.93 18.25 -8.60
N LYS A 291 -5.87 19.35 -7.85
CA LYS A 291 -4.63 20.08 -7.62
C LYS A 291 -3.61 19.24 -6.83
N GLU A 292 -4.06 18.56 -5.79
CA GLU A 292 -3.22 17.66 -4.99
C GLU A 292 -2.71 16.49 -5.84
N TYR A 293 -3.59 15.89 -6.63
CA TYR A 293 -3.21 14.82 -7.55
C TYR A 293 -2.19 15.28 -8.60
N LYS A 294 -2.38 16.47 -9.20
CA LYS A 294 -1.40 17.06 -10.14
C LYS A 294 -0.03 17.24 -9.50
N ALA A 295 0.04 17.63 -8.23
CA ALA A 295 1.32 17.71 -7.51
C ALA A 295 1.99 16.34 -7.39
N THR A 296 1.23 15.31 -7.03
CA THR A 296 1.72 13.92 -6.97
C THR A 296 2.19 13.44 -8.34
N VAL A 297 1.43 13.67 -9.39
CA VAL A 297 1.80 13.32 -10.79
C VAL A 297 3.11 14.01 -11.19
N LYS A 298 3.27 15.29 -10.84
CA LYS A 298 4.49 16.03 -11.12
C LYS A 298 5.73 15.38 -10.50
N GLU A 299 5.62 14.98 -9.24
CA GLU A 299 6.69 14.28 -8.51
C GLU A 299 6.97 12.89 -9.12
N GLN A 300 5.94 12.14 -9.49
CA GLN A 300 6.08 10.82 -10.11
C GLN A 300 6.76 10.92 -11.48
N LEU A 301 6.31 11.82 -12.34
CA LEU A 301 6.92 12.06 -13.65
C LEU A 301 8.38 12.53 -13.53
N LEU A 302 8.66 13.41 -12.57
CA LEU A 302 10.02 13.86 -12.29
C LEU A 302 10.91 12.70 -11.85
N SER A 303 10.46 11.92 -10.88
CA SER A 303 11.19 10.75 -10.38
C SER A 303 11.43 9.70 -11.46
N SER A 304 10.42 9.39 -12.27
CA SER A 304 10.59 8.47 -13.41
C SER A 304 11.65 8.99 -14.38
N ARG A 305 11.56 10.25 -14.81
CA ARG A 305 12.51 10.87 -15.74
C ARG A 305 13.93 10.91 -15.18
N GLN A 306 14.10 11.19 -13.90
CA GLN A 306 15.39 11.15 -13.22
C GLN A 306 15.98 9.74 -13.19
N ASN A 307 15.15 8.73 -12.89
CA ASN A 307 15.57 7.33 -12.90
C ASN A 307 15.98 6.89 -14.32
N ASP A 308 15.20 7.23 -15.33
CA ASP A 308 15.50 6.89 -16.72
C ASP A 308 16.81 7.54 -17.18
N THR A 309 17.04 8.81 -16.80
CA THR A 309 18.29 9.53 -17.08
C THR A 309 19.49 8.85 -16.42
N THR A 310 19.35 8.48 -15.15
CA THR A 310 20.41 7.78 -14.39
C THR A 310 20.71 6.40 -15.00
N ASN A 311 19.67 5.63 -15.30
CA ASN A 311 19.82 4.30 -15.91
C ASN A 311 20.48 4.39 -17.29
N SER A 312 20.03 5.32 -18.13
CA SER A 312 20.62 5.57 -19.45
C SER A 312 22.11 5.95 -19.36
N ALA A 313 22.47 6.82 -18.43
CA ALA A 313 23.86 7.20 -18.20
C ALA A 313 24.72 5.99 -17.77
N ILE A 314 24.20 5.14 -16.87
CA ILE A 314 24.90 3.91 -16.43
C ILE A 314 25.08 2.95 -17.60
N GLU A 315 24.09 2.79 -18.46
CA GLU A 315 24.19 1.92 -19.66
C GLU A 315 25.20 2.47 -20.67
N GLU A 316 25.23 3.78 -20.91
CA GLU A 316 26.24 4.42 -21.74
C GLU A 316 27.66 4.21 -21.18
N TRP A 317 27.83 4.36 -19.88
CA TRP A 317 29.11 4.13 -19.21
C TRP A 317 29.56 2.68 -19.30
N ARG A 318 28.63 1.71 -19.16
CA ARG A 318 28.93 0.28 -19.38
C ARG A 318 29.47 0.02 -20.78
N LYS A 319 28.77 0.53 -21.82
CA LYS A 319 29.18 0.39 -23.21
C LYS A 319 30.56 1.02 -23.44
N ALA A 320 30.82 2.19 -22.87
CA ALA A 320 32.08 2.88 -23.02
C ALA A 320 33.28 2.17 -22.39
N VAL A 321 33.06 1.38 -21.33
CA VAL A 321 34.12 0.57 -20.68
C VAL A 321 34.30 -0.79 -21.33
N GLY A 322 33.47 -1.16 -22.32
CA GLY A 322 33.52 -2.46 -22.99
C GLY A 322 33.17 -3.61 -22.04
N TYR A 323 32.20 -3.36 -21.11
CA TYR A 323 31.78 -4.33 -20.11
C TYR A 323 30.89 -5.40 -20.74
N GLU A 324 31.33 -6.64 -20.68
CA GLU A 324 30.53 -7.82 -21.06
C GLU A 324 30.31 -8.70 -19.85
N TYR A 325 29.07 -9.23 -19.72
CA TYR A 325 28.79 -10.27 -18.74
C TYR A 325 29.32 -11.60 -19.24
N ASP A 326 30.12 -12.29 -18.44
CA ASP A 326 30.47 -13.68 -18.66
C ASP A 326 29.31 -14.57 -18.13
N TYR A 327 28.30 -14.72 -18.97
CA TYR A 327 27.06 -15.43 -18.62
C TYR A 327 27.35 -16.90 -18.24
N ASP A 328 28.37 -17.51 -18.85
CA ASP A 328 28.76 -18.89 -18.55
C ASP A 328 29.32 -19.03 -17.13
N LYS A 329 30.15 -18.07 -16.69
CA LYS A 329 30.68 -18.04 -15.33
C LYS A 329 29.63 -17.66 -14.29
N LEU A 330 28.62 -16.92 -14.66
CA LEU A 330 27.52 -16.53 -13.78
C LEU A 330 26.42 -17.57 -13.71
N ASN A 331 26.48 -18.62 -14.57
CA ASN A 331 25.45 -19.63 -14.71
C ASN A 331 24.04 -19.03 -14.93
N ILE A 332 23.98 -17.96 -15.73
CA ILE A 332 22.75 -17.23 -16.07
C ILE A 332 22.51 -17.38 -17.57
N THR A 333 21.30 -17.76 -17.96
CA THR A 333 20.91 -17.81 -19.37
C THR A 333 20.84 -16.37 -19.93
N LYS A 334 21.53 -16.12 -21.02
CA LYS A 334 21.41 -14.84 -21.76
C LYS A 334 20.02 -14.78 -22.37
N GLU A 335 19.20 -13.80 -21.96
CA GLU A 335 17.98 -13.49 -22.73
C GLU A 335 18.41 -13.00 -24.12
N GLU A 336 17.97 -13.68 -25.17
CA GLU A 336 18.20 -13.22 -26.53
C GLU A 336 17.44 -11.91 -26.74
N ASP A 337 18.20 -10.88 -27.10
CA ASP A 337 17.67 -9.57 -27.46
C ASP A 337 16.81 -9.71 -28.73
N THR A 338 15.53 -9.98 -28.56
CA THR A 338 14.54 -9.97 -29.66
C THR A 338 14.10 -8.52 -29.96
N SER A 339 15.03 -7.59 -30.02
CA SER A 339 14.77 -6.27 -30.55
C SER A 339 14.91 -6.27 -32.07
N SER A 340 13.95 -6.89 -32.74
CA SER A 340 13.68 -6.55 -34.14
C SER A 340 12.60 -5.48 -34.18
N ASP A 341 13.06 -4.27 -34.49
CA ASP A 341 12.35 -3.21 -35.20
C ASP A 341 10.80 -3.24 -35.15
N SER A 342 10.24 -2.60 -34.14
CA SER A 342 8.89 -2.05 -34.26
C SER A 342 8.84 -0.73 -33.48
N SER A 343 8.97 0.33 -34.23
CA SER A 343 8.57 1.67 -33.84
C SER A 343 7.07 1.68 -33.52
N GLN A 344 6.72 1.35 -32.26
CA GLN A 344 5.42 1.66 -31.70
C GLN A 344 5.61 2.07 -30.24
N SER A 345 5.21 3.31 -29.99
CA SER A 345 5.10 3.92 -28.67
C SER A 345 4.39 2.99 -27.68
N SER A 346 5.15 2.44 -26.73
CA SER A 346 4.58 1.76 -25.60
C SER A 346 4.64 2.67 -24.37
N ASP A 347 3.61 3.50 -24.23
CA ASP A 347 3.19 4.01 -22.95
C ASP A 347 2.40 2.88 -22.25
N SER A 348 3.03 2.22 -21.28
CA SER A 348 2.31 1.41 -20.30
C SER A 348 3.03 1.49 -18.96
N PRO A 349 2.32 1.86 -17.90
CA PRO A 349 2.89 1.84 -16.56
C PRO A 349 3.04 0.40 -16.08
N ALA A 350 4.12 0.18 -15.34
CA ALA A 350 4.55 -1.09 -14.80
C ALA A 350 3.48 -1.80 -13.97
N ASP A 351 3.12 -2.98 -14.43
CA ASP A 351 2.29 -3.95 -13.69
C ASP A 351 3.20 -4.75 -12.74
N SER A 352 3.26 -4.38 -11.49
CA SER A 352 3.93 -5.17 -10.44
C SER A 352 2.92 -6.14 -9.82
N LYS A 353 2.69 -7.27 -10.46
CA LYS A 353 2.05 -8.41 -9.82
C LYS A 353 3.02 -9.07 -8.85
N ALA A 354 2.82 -8.82 -7.56
CA ALA A 354 3.35 -9.69 -6.51
C ALA A 354 2.36 -10.84 -6.31
N GLU A 355 2.63 -11.98 -6.89
CA GLU A 355 1.97 -13.23 -6.51
C GLU A 355 2.54 -13.71 -5.17
N SER A 356 1.75 -13.62 -4.10
CA SER A 356 2.02 -14.31 -2.86
C SER A 356 1.35 -15.68 -2.88
N GLU A 357 2.10 -16.71 -3.27
CA GLU A 357 1.70 -18.10 -3.01
C GLU A 357 1.84 -18.40 -1.51
N ILE A 358 0.70 -18.49 -0.84
CA ILE A 358 0.65 -19.09 0.50
C ILE A 358 0.47 -20.59 0.33
N SER A 359 1.58 -21.32 0.44
CA SER A 359 1.58 -22.79 0.56
C SER A 359 1.00 -23.19 1.92
N SER A 360 -0.21 -23.74 1.92
CA SER A 360 -0.77 -24.43 3.08
C SER A 360 -0.19 -25.84 3.18
N GLY A 361 0.80 -25.99 4.05
CA GLY A 361 1.31 -27.31 4.46
C GLY A 361 0.33 -27.99 5.41
N THR A 362 -0.37 -28.99 4.94
CA THR A 362 -1.08 -29.94 5.79
C THR A 362 -0.11 -30.94 6.37
N ALA A 363 0.17 -30.83 7.65
CA ALA A 363 0.84 -31.90 8.40
C ALA A 363 -0.21 -32.93 8.84
N SER A 364 -0.15 -34.11 8.27
CA SER A 364 -0.84 -35.31 8.75
C SER A 364 0.00 -35.92 9.86
N ASP A 365 -0.51 -35.88 11.07
CA ASP A 365 0.06 -36.63 12.19
C ASP A 365 -0.75 -37.91 12.39
N THR A 366 -0.13 -39.05 12.08
CA THR A 366 -0.59 -40.39 12.36
C THR A 366 0.15 -40.89 13.58
N THR A 367 -0.50 -40.92 14.72
CA THR A 367 -0.03 -41.73 15.86
C THR A 367 -0.90 -42.97 16.00
N THR A 368 -0.24 -44.11 15.79
CA THR A 368 -0.77 -45.43 16.14
C THR A 368 -0.35 -45.78 17.57
N SER A 369 -1.34 -46.15 18.34
CA SER A 369 -1.40 -47.12 19.45
C SER A 369 -0.13 -47.63 20.14
N GLU A 370 -0.03 -47.48 21.45
CA GLU A 370 -0.31 -48.56 22.46
C GLU A 370 -0.59 -47.89 23.79
#